data_d00581266e053b16c4d4e2ec917a5120
#
_entry.id   d00581266e053b16c4d4e2ec917a5120
#
_cell.length_a   1.000
_cell.length_b   1.000
_cell.length_c   1.000
_cell.angle_alpha   90.00
_cell.angle_beta   90.00
_cell.angle_gamma   90.00
#
_symmetry.space_group_name_H-M   'P 1'
#
loop_
_entity.id
_entity.type
_entity.pdbx_description
1 polymer ?
#
loop_
_entity_poly.entity_id
_entity_poly.type
_entity_poly.pdbx_seq_one_letter_code
_entity_poly.pdbx_strand_id
1 'polypeptide(L)'
;MRVCLGMSVMSLWMCGAVVGLSSTTASASKSYLADVPLGPPDAILGIAEDFKKCTSPDKVNVCVGAYRDEQGKPWILPSVKEAERQMLESTTINKEYAPIVGNPAFVRKALEFAYGKEIMDSRSVAGTATLSGTGACRIGGAFLAKFLPAGTRIYIPNPTWGNHIAIFKEAGLDVHRYRYYNTDTNSLDFDGLKEDLAGAPEGSVILLHACAHNPTGCDPTDAQWNEIADVCSSHHVFFDCAYQGFASGDSEKDASAIRSFVNNDSKFASVMLAQSFAKNFGLYGERCGTLSILTQNDEEKERVMSQLKLIIRPMYSSPPIHGANIVETVLSSEELAEQYQGECAHMANRIGAMRTALIDKLKEAGSTHDWSHITSQIGMFAYTGMNADMCNILTKDYSIFLTKDGRVSLAGLNDNNIEYVAKAIHAVTDGKPITTSPEDQMSA
;
A
#
# COMPACT_ATOMS: atom_id res chain seq x y z
N MET A 1 51.34 60.33 32.00
CA MET A 1 51.28 61.80 32.07
C MET A 1 49.77 62.14 32.16
N ARG A 2 49.21 62.27 33.32
CA ARG A 2 48.85 63.49 34.09
C ARG A 2 48.31 64.57 33.13
N VAL A 3 47.02 65.11 33.25
CA VAL A 3 46.45 65.92 34.35
C VAL A 3 44.93 66.02 34.03
N CYS A 4 43.98 65.74 34.85
CA CYS A 4 43.30 66.44 35.97
C CYS A 4 42.50 67.71 35.59
N LEU A 5 41.28 67.75 36.16
CA LEU A 5 40.45 68.88 36.62
C LEU A 5 39.61 69.56 35.52
N GLY A 6 38.31 69.91 35.75
CA GLY A 6 37.68 70.33 36.96
C GLY A 6 36.12 70.39 36.83
N MET A 7 35.50 70.36 37.95
CA MET A 7 34.12 70.56 38.29
C MET A 7 33.54 71.88 37.82
N SER A 8 32.26 71.87 37.32
CA SER A 8 31.39 72.96 37.76
C SER A 8 29.91 72.47 37.72
N VAL A 9 29.24 72.63 38.82
CA VAL A 9 27.85 72.37 39.11
C VAL A 9 27.07 73.60 38.63
N MET A 10 26.01 73.35 37.87
CA MET A 10 24.91 74.29 37.80
C MET A 10 23.60 73.58 37.66
N SER A 11 22.80 73.60 38.68
CA SER A 11 21.44 73.23 38.78
C SER A 11 20.57 74.18 37.97
N LEU A 12 19.68 73.66 37.11
CA LEU A 12 18.47 74.42 36.75
C LEU A 12 17.26 73.46 36.71
N TRP A 13 16.24 73.97 37.26
CA TRP A 13 14.93 73.38 37.51
C TRP A 13 14.07 73.23 36.24
N MET A 14 13.24 72.16 36.30
CA MET A 14 11.82 72.07 35.88
C MET A 14 11.44 72.10 34.39
N CYS A 15 10.87 71.04 33.97
CA CYS A 15 9.40 70.99 33.72
C CYS A 15 9.04 69.56 33.35
N GLY A 16 8.18 68.95 34.19
CA GLY A 16 7.63 67.62 33.91
C GLY A 16 6.65 67.71 32.77
N ALA A 17 6.99 67.06 31.67
CA ALA A 17 6.04 66.60 30.70
C ALA A 17 5.93 65.10 30.84
N VAL A 18 4.89 64.61 31.50
CA VAL A 18 4.49 63.21 31.46
C VAL A 18 4.05 62.91 30.03
N VAL A 19 4.97 62.47 29.24
CA VAL A 19 4.61 61.82 27.96
C VAL A 19 4.02 60.48 28.32
N GLY A 20 2.69 60.40 28.30
CA GLY A 20 1.98 59.12 28.38
C GLY A 20 2.46 58.24 27.23
N LEU A 21 3.28 57.24 27.56
CA LEU A 21 3.55 56.12 26.68
C LEU A 21 2.25 55.38 26.52
N SER A 22 1.49 55.77 25.49
CA SER A 22 0.39 54.97 24.95
C SER A 22 1.03 53.65 24.47
N SER A 23 0.90 52.59 25.29
CA SER A 23 1.22 51.26 24.86
C SER A 23 0.20 50.87 23.79
N THR A 24 0.50 51.24 22.55
CA THR A 24 -0.14 50.55 21.42
C THR A 24 0.30 49.09 21.50
N THR A 25 -0.52 48.27 22.13
CA THR A 25 -0.47 46.83 21.99
C THR A 25 -0.59 46.56 20.48
N ALA A 26 0.52 46.36 19.81
CA ALA A 26 0.51 45.88 18.44
C ALA A 26 -0.30 44.58 18.46
N SER A 27 -1.48 44.64 17.88
CA SER A 27 -2.27 43.41 17.64
C SER A 27 -1.38 42.50 16.84
N ALA A 28 -0.92 41.40 17.45
CA ALA A 28 -0.16 40.39 16.74
C ALA A 28 -1.04 39.97 15.54
N SER A 29 -0.52 40.12 14.34
CA SER A 29 -1.21 39.72 13.12
C SER A 29 -1.60 38.25 13.27
N LYS A 30 -2.89 37.93 13.11
CA LYS A 30 -3.37 36.51 13.15
C LYS A 30 -2.60 35.72 12.08
N SER A 31 -1.99 34.60 12.49
CA SER A 31 -1.31 33.72 11.53
C SER A 31 -2.32 33.23 10.48
N TYR A 32 -1.96 33.24 9.21
CA TYR A 32 -2.78 32.66 8.13
C TYR A 32 -3.01 31.15 8.29
N LEU A 33 -2.22 30.49 9.15
CA LEU A 33 -2.36 29.06 9.50
C LEU A 33 -3.37 28.82 10.64
N ALA A 34 -3.90 29.87 11.29
CA ALA A 34 -4.77 29.73 12.46
C ALA A 34 -6.10 29.00 12.16
N ASP A 35 -6.53 28.99 10.91
CA ASP A 35 -7.76 28.36 10.45
C ASP A 35 -7.51 27.00 9.73
N VAL A 36 -6.26 26.49 9.74
CA VAL A 36 -5.93 25.15 9.21
C VAL A 36 -6.50 24.10 10.17
N PRO A 37 -7.43 23.24 9.72
CA PRO A 37 -8.02 22.21 10.58
C PRO A 37 -7.00 21.14 10.96
N LEU A 38 -7.12 20.58 12.16
CA LEU A 38 -6.36 19.41 12.54
C LEU A 38 -6.85 18.21 11.73
N GLY A 39 -5.94 17.55 11.00
CA GLY A 39 -6.24 16.33 10.25
C GLY A 39 -6.56 15.16 11.21
N PRO A 40 -7.45 14.23 10.81
CA PRO A 40 -7.66 13.01 11.57
C PRO A 40 -6.37 12.16 11.60
N PRO A 41 -6.15 11.34 12.65
CA PRO A 41 -5.07 10.38 12.67
C PRO A 41 -5.26 9.34 11.55
N ASP A 42 -4.16 8.87 10.95
CA ASP A 42 -4.20 7.79 9.97
C ASP A 42 -4.74 6.49 10.61
N ALA A 43 -5.65 5.82 9.92
CA ALA A 43 -6.35 4.64 10.43
C ALA A 43 -5.44 3.43 10.73
N ILE A 44 -4.28 3.34 10.09
CA ILE A 44 -3.32 2.24 10.25
C ILE A 44 -2.09 2.69 11.04
N LEU A 45 -1.49 3.83 10.66
CA LEU A 45 -0.28 4.34 11.30
C LEU A 45 -0.57 4.86 12.71
N GLY A 46 -1.76 5.43 12.96
CA GLY A 46 -2.20 5.83 14.29
C GLY A 46 -2.26 4.65 15.28
N ILE A 47 -2.78 3.50 14.84
CA ILE A 47 -2.80 2.27 15.65
C ILE A 47 -1.36 1.79 15.95
N ALA A 48 -0.45 1.89 14.97
CA ALA A 48 0.95 1.53 15.17
C ALA A 48 1.67 2.45 16.17
N GLU A 49 1.29 3.74 16.24
CA GLU A 49 1.78 4.66 17.25
C GLU A 49 1.24 4.32 18.64
N ASP A 50 -0.02 3.97 18.75
CA ASP A 50 -0.64 3.57 20.02
C ASP A 50 -0.05 2.25 20.53
N PHE A 51 0.24 1.29 19.63
CA PHE A 51 1.01 0.10 19.98
C PHE A 51 2.38 0.44 20.57
N LYS A 52 3.10 1.42 20.02
CA LYS A 52 4.41 1.85 20.55
C LYS A 52 4.29 2.45 21.96
N LYS A 53 3.22 3.21 22.23
CA LYS A 53 2.95 3.85 23.52
C LYS A 53 2.48 2.85 24.59
N CYS A 54 1.86 1.72 24.18
CA CYS A 54 1.39 0.69 25.09
C CYS A 54 2.55 0.04 25.85
N THR A 55 2.43 -0.09 27.17
CA THR A 55 3.43 -0.68 28.06
C THR A 55 3.13 -2.10 28.50
N SER A 56 1.99 -2.68 28.04
CA SER A 56 1.65 -4.06 28.36
C SER A 56 2.73 -5.02 27.86
N PRO A 57 3.17 -6.01 28.67
CA PRO A 57 4.11 -7.03 28.23
C PRO A 57 3.51 -7.97 27.17
N ASP A 58 2.19 -8.13 27.16
CA ASP A 58 1.46 -9.04 26.27
C ASP A 58 0.91 -8.36 25.03
N LYS A 59 1.36 -7.12 24.74
CA LYS A 59 0.89 -6.38 23.56
C LYS A 59 1.26 -7.06 22.26
N VAL A 60 0.28 -7.17 21.35
CA VAL A 60 0.46 -7.79 20.03
C VAL A 60 0.07 -6.80 18.92
N ASN A 61 0.90 -6.67 17.89
CA ASN A 61 0.60 -5.84 16.71
C ASN A 61 0.25 -6.72 15.52
N VAL A 62 -1.02 -6.75 15.18
CA VAL A 62 -1.56 -7.42 13.99
C VAL A 62 -2.25 -6.42 13.04
N CYS A 63 -1.92 -5.12 13.17
CA CYS A 63 -2.41 -4.05 12.31
C CYS A 63 -1.52 -3.86 11.07
N VAL A 64 -0.18 -3.86 11.26
CA VAL A 64 0.77 -3.44 10.23
C VAL A 64 0.98 -4.53 9.19
N GLY A 65 0.76 -4.17 7.92
CA GLY A 65 1.02 -5.03 6.77
C GLY A 65 2.51 -5.11 6.42
N ALA A 66 3.33 -5.62 7.33
CA ALA A 66 4.76 -5.87 7.13
C ALA A 66 5.13 -7.24 7.67
N TYR A 67 5.88 -8.01 6.88
CA TYR A 67 6.33 -9.34 7.28
C TYR A 67 7.24 -9.25 8.52
N ARG A 68 7.06 -10.22 9.41
CA ARG A 68 7.87 -10.42 10.62
C ARG A 68 8.35 -11.87 10.66
N ASP A 69 9.56 -12.08 11.17
CA ASP A 69 10.10 -13.40 11.42
C ASP A 69 9.41 -14.07 12.64
N GLU A 70 9.84 -15.26 12.99
CA GLU A 70 9.30 -16.02 14.12
C GLU A 70 9.52 -15.33 15.47
N GLN A 71 10.48 -14.41 15.56
CA GLN A 71 10.75 -13.59 16.74
C GLN A 71 9.98 -12.27 16.73
N GLY A 72 9.10 -12.04 15.72
CA GLY A 72 8.34 -10.81 15.56
C GLY A 72 9.17 -9.61 15.06
N LYS A 73 10.39 -9.84 14.53
CA LYS A 73 11.29 -8.79 14.04
C LYS A 73 11.14 -8.61 12.53
N PRO A 74 11.48 -7.40 12.01
CA PRO A 74 11.61 -7.21 10.57
C PRO A 74 12.61 -8.20 9.97
N TRP A 75 12.22 -8.88 8.92
CA TRP A 75 13.07 -9.82 8.21
C TRP A 75 13.60 -9.17 6.93
N ILE A 76 14.92 -9.11 6.80
CA ILE A 76 15.58 -8.69 5.56
C ILE A 76 15.96 -9.96 4.80
N LEU A 77 15.47 -10.09 3.57
CA LEU A 77 15.72 -11.25 2.74
C LEU A 77 17.23 -11.44 2.53
N PRO A 78 17.76 -12.67 2.65
CA PRO A 78 19.16 -12.96 2.34
C PRO A 78 19.60 -12.55 0.94
N SER A 79 18.75 -12.73 -0.09
CA SER A 79 18.99 -12.24 -1.45
C SER A 79 19.15 -10.72 -1.53
N VAL A 80 18.36 -9.97 -0.76
CA VAL A 80 18.46 -8.51 -0.64
C VAL A 80 19.78 -8.10 0.02
N LYS A 81 20.19 -8.76 1.10
CA LYS A 81 21.48 -8.50 1.77
C LYS A 81 22.65 -8.76 0.85
N GLU A 82 22.59 -9.84 0.07
CA GLU A 82 23.66 -10.17 -0.88
C GLU A 82 23.71 -9.15 -2.02
N ALA A 83 22.54 -8.71 -2.54
CA ALA A 83 22.50 -7.64 -3.53
C ALA A 83 23.11 -6.33 -2.97
N GLU A 84 22.79 -5.94 -1.73
CA GLU A 84 23.39 -4.77 -1.07
C GLU A 84 24.90 -4.90 -0.94
N ARG A 85 25.44 -6.09 -0.57
CA ARG A 85 26.87 -6.35 -0.49
C ARG A 85 27.54 -6.16 -1.86
N GLN A 86 26.95 -6.72 -2.93
CA GLN A 86 27.47 -6.55 -4.29
C GLN A 86 27.44 -5.11 -4.75
N MET A 87 26.38 -4.36 -4.40
CA MET A 87 26.28 -2.92 -4.70
C MET A 87 27.35 -2.11 -4.00
N LEU A 88 27.72 -2.42 -2.75
CA LEU A 88 28.78 -1.74 -2.01
C LEU A 88 30.17 -1.98 -2.62
N GLU A 89 30.39 -3.16 -3.19
CA GLU A 89 31.65 -3.51 -3.85
C GLU A 89 31.71 -3.02 -5.31
N SER A 90 30.58 -2.59 -5.89
CA SER A 90 30.51 -2.12 -7.27
C SER A 90 31.21 -0.77 -7.44
N THR A 91 32.00 -0.64 -8.51
CA THR A 91 32.63 0.60 -8.92
C THR A 91 31.77 1.46 -9.85
N THR A 92 30.63 0.93 -10.31
CA THR A 92 29.74 1.58 -11.27
C THR A 92 28.51 2.19 -10.62
N ILE A 93 28.09 1.69 -9.45
CA ILE A 93 26.94 2.22 -8.72
C ILE A 93 27.37 3.51 -7.99
N ASN A 94 26.64 4.59 -8.24
CA ASN A 94 26.91 5.91 -7.66
C ASN A 94 25.61 6.54 -7.09
N LYS A 95 25.68 7.80 -6.65
CA LYS A 95 24.56 8.54 -6.06
C LYS A 95 24.00 9.64 -6.97
N GLU A 96 24.29 9.58 -8.27
CA GLU A 96 23.80 10.54 -9.24
C GLU A 96 22.27 10.42 -9.42
N TYR A 97 21.64 11.47 -9.91
CA TYR A 97 20.20 11.47 -10.19
C TYR A 97 19.84 10.39 -11.21
N ALA A 98 18.82 9.61 -10.90
CA ALA A 98 18.18 8.78 -11.90
C ALA A 98 17.48 9.64 -12.97
N PRO A 99 17.26 9.13 -14.19
CA PRO A 99 16.30 9.70 -15.10
C PRO A 99 14.92 9.89 -14.44
N ILE A 100 14.11 10.84 -14.94
CA ILE A 100 12.75 11.11 -14.39
C ILE A 100 11.92 9.83 -14.27
N VAL A 101 12.08 8.92 -15.23
CA VAL A 101 11.35 7.62 -15.25
C VAL A 101 12.09 6.48 -14.52
N GLY A 102 13.20 6.78 -13.83
CA GLY A 102 13.99 5.80 -13.11
C GLY A 102 15.05 5.09 -13.97
N ASN A 103 15.76 4.15 -13.34
CA ASN A 103 16.75 3.31 -14.03
C ASN A 103 16.06 2.38 -15.06
N PRO A 104 16.40 2.45 -16.35
CA PRO A 104 15.77 1.61 -17.39
C PRO A 104 15.96 0.11 -17.17
N ALA A 105 17.11 -0.33 -16.64
CA ALA A 105 17.38 -1.74 -16.36
C ALA A 105 16.46 -2.27 -15.25
N PHE A 106 16.31 -1.51 -14.15
CA PHE A 106 15.33 -1.83 -13.11
C PHE A 106 13.91 -1.91 -13.68
N VAL A 107 13.47 -0.88 -14.43
CA VAL A 107 12.11 -0.87 -15.00
C VAL A 107 11.90 -2.08 -15.89
N ARG A 108 12.85 -2.41 -16.77
CA ARG A 108 12.77 -3.59 -17.63
C ARG A 108 12.62 -4.88 -16.81
N LYS A 109 13.45 -5.10 -15.79
CA LYS A 109 13.40 -6.29 -14.93
C LYS A 109 12.11 -6.38 -14.11
N ALA A 110 11.63 -5.26 -13.58
CA ALA A 110 10.36 -5.19 -12.87
C ALA A 110 9.17 -5.57 -13.77
N LEU A 111 9.17 -5.13 -15.02
CA LEU A 111 8.12 -5.46 -15.98
C LEU A 111 8.24 -6.91 -16.50
N GLU A 112 9.45 -7.43 -16.70
CA GLU A 112 9.67 -8.86 -17.00
C GLU A 112 9.14 -9.75 -15.86
N PHE A 113 9.32 -9.33 -14.60
CA PHE A 113 8.80 -10.04 -13.44
C PHE A 113 7.27 -10.15 -13.44
N ALA A 114 6.56 -9.07 -13.83
CA ALA A 114 5.10 -9.07 -13.88
C ALA A 114 4.55 -9.74 -15.15
N TYR A 115 4.98 -9.27 -16.31
CA TYR A 115 4.39 -9.65 -17.59
C TYR A 115 4.97 -10.93 -18.18
N GLY A 116 6.18 -11.29 -17.76
CA GLY A 116 6.99 -12.30 -18.41
C GLY A 116 7.83 -11.75 -19.57
N LYS A 117 8.91 -12.43 -19.88
CA LYS A 117 9.88 -12.01 -20.91
C LYS A 117 9.25 -11.96 -22.31
N GLU A 118 8.38 -12.94 -22.64
CA GLU A 118 7.74 -13.05 -23.96
C GLU A 118 6.90 -11.80 -24.28
N ILE A 119 6.07 -11.35 -23.34
CA ILE A 119 5.27 -10.12 -23.51
C ILE A 119 6.18 -8.91 -23.64
N MET A 120 7.23 -8.80 -22.83
CA MET A 120 8.15 -7.67 -22.89
C MET A 120 9.00 -7.62 -24.16
N ASP A 121 9.15 -8.74 -24.87
CA ASP A 121 9.86 -8.82 -26.16
C ASP A 121 8.94 -8.60 -27.37
N SER A 122 7.61 -8.86 -27.21
CA SER A 122 6.63 -8.80 -28.29
C SER A 122 5.71 -7.58 -28.25
N ARG A 123 5.55 -6.92 -27.08
CA ARG A 123 4.61 -5.82 -26.88
C ARG A 123 5.31 -4.51 -26.51
N SER A 124 4.73 -3.41 -26.93
CA SER A 124 5.18 -2.07 -26.51
C SER A 124 4.61 -1.72 -25.13
N VAL A 125 5.48 -1.48 -24.16
CA VAL A 125 5.10 -1.13 -22.78
C VAL A 125 5.81 0.15 -22.36
N ALA A 126 5.04 1.16 -21.99
CA ALA A 126 5.54 2.36 -21.31
C ALA A 126 5.71 2.05 -19.82
N GLY A 127 6.90 2.26 -19.26
CA GLY A 127 7.19 1.93 -17.85
C GLY A 127 8.02 2.99 -17.15
N THR A 128 7.75 3.21 -15.87
CA THR A 128 8.48 4.16 -15.02
C THR A 128 8.62 3.62 -13.60
N ALA A 129 9.78 3.88 -12.98
CA ALA A 129 9.95 3.68 -11.55
C ALA A 129 9.12 4.69 -10.76
N THR A 130 8.62 4.27 -9.62
CA THR A 130 7.71 5.07 -8.79
C THR A 130 8.03 4.94 -7.30
N LEU A 131 7.41 5.82 -6.49
CA LEU A 131 7.49 5.75 -5.03
C LEU A 131 6.59 4.60 -4.52
N SER A 132 6.98 3.36 -4.82
CA SER A 132 6.22 2.13 -4.52
C SER A 132 4.85 2.12 -5.23
N GLY A 133 3.96 1.20 -4.85
CA GLY A 133 2.61 1.11 -5.39
C GLY A 133 1.77 2.37 -5.16
N THR A 134 1.94 3.03 -4.01
CA THR A 134 1.25 4.31 -3.72
C THR A 134 1.56 5.37 -4.78
N GLY A 135 2.85 5.56 -5.11
CA GLY A 135 3.27 6.48 -6.16
C GLY A 135 2.80 6.05 -7.55
N ALA A 136 2.79 4.74 -7.82
CA ALA A 136 2.30 4.20 -9.08
C ALA A 136 0.79 4.49 -9.27
N CYS A 137 -0.04 4.21 -8.27
CA CYS A 137 -1.46 4.52 -8.29
C CYS A 137 -1.71 6.03 -8.45
N ARG A 138 -0.92 6.88 -7.75
CA ARG A 138 -1.07 8.34 -7.83
C ARG A 138 -0.72 8.90 -9.21
N ILE A 139 0.38 8.42 -9.81
CA ILE A 139 0.81 8.84 -11.16
C ILE A 139 -0.17 8.31 -12.20
N GLY A 140 -0.58 7.03 -12.09
CA GLY A 140 -1.57 6.41 -12.97
C GLY A 140 -2.91 7.15 -12.93
N GLY A 141 -3.40 7.46 -11.71
CA GLY A 141 -4.61 8.26 -11.53
C GLY A 141 -4.51 9.66 -12.15
N ALA A 142 -3.37 10.36 -11.96
CA ALA A 142 -3.13 11.67 -12.56
C ALA A 142 -3.05 11.61 -14.09
N PHE A 143 -2.48 10.52 -14.64
CA PHE A 143 -2.44 10.30 -16.08
C PHE A 143 -3.86 10.08 -16.62
N LEU A 144 -4.65 9.22 -16.02
CA LEU A 144 -6.03 8.95 -16.42
C LEU A 144 -6.92 10.20 -16.33
N ALA A 145 -6.85 10.94 -15.21
CA ALA A 145 -7.60 12.17 -15.03
C ALA A 145 -7.25 13.26 -16.06
N LYS A 146 -6.01 13.23 -16.56
CA LYS A 146 -5.53 14.21 -17.55
C LYS A 146 -5.95 13.88 -18.99
N PHE A 147 -6.03 12.59 -19.33
CA PHE A 147 -6.18 12.14 -20.72
C PHE A 147 -7.50 11.44 -21.05
N LEU A 148 -8.24 11.00 -20.04
CA LEU A 148 -9.61 10.52 -20.23
C LEU A 148 -10.60 11.70 -20.18
N PRO A 149 -11.84 11.51 -20.68
CA PRO A 149 -12.88 12.53 -20.60
C PRO A 149 -13.11 13.03 -19.17
N ALA A 150 -13.38 14.33 -19.01
CA ALA A 150 -13.68 14.90 -17.70
C ALA A 150 -14.88 14.18 -17.05
N GLY A 151 -14.74 13.81 -15.76
CA GLY A 151 -15.76 13.06 -15.03
C GLY A 151 -15.71 11.54 -15.26
N THR A 152 -14.64 11.03 -15.92
CA THR A 152 -14.43 9.57 -16.00
C THR A 152 -14.39 8.99 -14.59
N ARG A 153 -15.20 7.94 -14.38
CA ARG A 153 -15.30 7.24 -13.11
C ARG A 153 -14.22 6.19 -12.98
N ILE A 154 -13.70 6.06 -11.75
CA ILE A 154 -12.91 4.87 -11.37
C ILE A 154 -13.72 4.03 -10.40
N TYR A 155 -13.90 2.77 -10.71
CA TYR A 155 -14.54 1.78 -9.85
C TYR A 155 -13.47 1.00 -9.09
N ILE A 156 -13.55 1.02 -7.77
CA ILE A 156 -12.64 0.32 -6.86
C ILE A 156 -13.40 -0.76 -6.08
N PRO A 157 -12.78 -1.88 -5.66
CA PRO A 157 -13.50 -2.93 -4.94
C PRO A 157 -13.99 -2.42 -3.57
N ASN A 158 -15.07 -3.01 -3.08
CA ASN A 158 -15.60 -2.77 -1.73
C ASN A 158 -15.60 -4.08 -0.92
N PRO A 159 -14.78 -4.18 0.14
CA PRO A 159 -13.76 -3.24 0.61
C PRO A 159 -12.53 -3.17 -0.30
N THR A 160 -11.63 -2.22 -0.04
CA THR A 160 -10.35 -2.06 -0.74
C THR A 160 -9.28 -1.56 0.23
N TRP A 161 -8.03 -1.49 -0.20
CA TRP A 161 -7.00 -0.76 0.53
C TRP A 161 -7.41 0.71 0.69
N GLY A 162 -7.63 1.13 1.95
CA GLY A 162 -8.28 2.43 2.24
C GLY A 162 -7.64 3.64 1.55
N ASN A 163 -6.32 3.58 1.27
CA ASN A 163 -5.63 4.68 0.60
C ASN A 163 -6.00 4.86 -0.88
N HIS A 164 -6.60 3.87 -1.54
CA HIS A 164 -7.06 4.01 -2.93
C HIS A 164 -8.04 5.17 -3.09
N ILE A 165 -8.96 5.36 -2.13
CA ILE A 165 -9.97 6.41 -2.19
C ILE A 165 -9.30 7.79 -2.25
N ALA A 166 -8.40 8.06 -1.31
CA ALA A 166 -7.69 9.34 -1.25
C ALA A 166 -6.79 9.54 -2.49
N ILE A 167 -6.04 8.52 -2.89
CA ILE A 167 -5.12 8.58 -4.05
C ILE A 167 -5.88 9.00 -5.31
N PHE A 168 -7.00 8.34 -5.62
CA PHE A 168 -7.70 8.60 -6.88
C PHE A 168 -8.57 9.86 -6.83
N LYS A 169 -9.16 10.21 -5.67
CA LYS A 169 -9.80 11.51 -5.49
C LYS A 169 -8.82 12.68 -5.66
N GLU A 170 -7.66 12.61 -5.01
CA GLU A 170 -6.61 13.62 -5.14
C GLU A 170 -5.95 13.64 -6.54
N ALA A 171 -6.08 12.56 -7.30
CA ALA A 171 -5.69 12.51 -8.70
C ALA A 171 -6.69 13.23 -9.61
N GLY A 172 -7.92 13.50 -9.14
CA GLY A 172 -8.98 14.17 -9.90
C GLY A 172 -9.97 13.21 -10.57
N LEU A 173 -10.02 11.94 -10.15
CA LEU A 173 -10.99 10.96 -10.65
C LEU A 173 -12.25 10.92 -9.76
N ASP A 174 -13.39 10.61 -10.36
CA ASP A 174 -14.65 10.35 -9.65
C ASP A 174 -14.68 8.90 -9.17
N VAL A 175 -14.54 8.70 -7.84
CA VAL A 175 -14.35 7.38 -7.22
C VAL A 175 -15.68 6.74 -6.89
N HIS A 176 -15.94 5.57 -7.48
CA HIS A 176 -17.07 4.70 -7.24
C HIS A 176 -16.62 3.35 -6.72
N ARG A 177 -17.54 2.55 -6.19
CA ARG A 177 -17.24 1.22 -5.65
C ARG A 177 -18.03 0.17 -6.40
N TYR A 178 -17.49 -1.06 -6.48
CA TYR A 178 -18.20 -2.26 -6.90
C TYR A 178 -18.14 -3.31 -5.79
N ARG A 179 -19.18 -4.16 -5.71
CA ARG A 179 -19.24 -5.27 -4.76
C ARG A 179 -18.09 -6.25 -5.01
N TYR A 180 -17.40 -6.62 -3.97
CA TYR A 180 -16.26 -7.54 -4.05
C TYR A 180 -16.33 -8.65 -2.99
N TYR A 181 -16.84 -8.36 -1.83
CA TYR A 181 -16.85 -9.27 -0.69
C TYR A 181 -18.24 -9.42 -0.10
N ASN A 182 -18.65 -10.69 0.09
CA ASN A 182 -19.90 -11.05 0.73
C ASN A 182 -19.62 -11.36 2.22
N THR A 183 -20.16 -10.54 3.12
CA THR A 183 -19.96 -10.67 4.57
C THR A 183 -20.72 -11.86 5.17
N ASP A 184 -21.79 -12.32 4.53
CA ASP A 184 -22.58 -13.46 5.04
C ASP A 184 -21.86 -14.78 4.82
N THR A 185 -21.09 -14.87 3.72
CA THR A 185 -20.34 -16.08 3.34
C THR A 185 -18.85 -15.96 3.60
N ASN A 186 -18.35 -14.78 3.99
CA ASN A 186 -16.93 -14.46 4.14
C ASN A 186 -16.08 -14.82 2.91
N SER A 187 -16.60 -14.55 1.71
CA SER A 187 -16.00 -14.93 0.43
C SER A 187 -16.17 -13.85 -0.63
N LEU A 188 -15.60 -14.07 -1.82
CA LEU A 188 -15.78 -13.21 -2.98
C LEU A 188 -17.26 -13.14 -3.37
N ASP A 189 -17.81 -11.94 -3.50
CA ASP A 189 -19.13 -11.68 -4.10
C ASP A 189 -18.99 -11.59 -5.62
N PHE A 190 -18.79 -12.74 -6.25
CA PHE A 190 -18.48 -12.80 -7.67
C PHE A 190 -19.63 -12.33 -8.57
N ASP A 191 -20.86 -12.67 -8.20
CA ASP A 191 -22.02 -12.25 -8.98
C ASP A 191 -22.29 -10.77 -8.83
N GLY A 192 -22.19 -10.24 -7.61
CA GLY A 192 -22.30 -8.82 -7.35
C GLY A 192 -21.20 -8.00 -8.06
N LEU A 193 -19.98 -8.50 -8.08
CA LEU A 193 -18.87 -7.91 -8.81
C LEU A 193 -19.18 -7.79 -10.30
N LYS A 194 -19.62 -8.88 -10.94
CA LYS A 194 -19.95 -8.88 -12.37
C LYS A 194 -21.10 -7.94 -12.70
N GLU A 195 -22.15 -7.95 -11.87
CA GLU A 195 -23.31 -7.08 -12.07
C GLU A 195 -22.92 -5.61 -12.00
N ASP A 196 -22.14 -5.21 -10.99
CA ASP A 196 -21.72 -3.81 -10.80
C ASP A 196 -20.78 -3.35 -11.91
N LEU A 197 -19.83 -4.20 -12.34
CA LEU A 197 -18.93 -3.87 -13.44
C LEU A 197 -19.64 -3.79 -14.79
N ALA A 198 -20.57 -4.70 -15.05
CA ALA A 198 -21.40 -4.64 -16.25
C ALA A 198 -22.34 -3.41 -16.28
N GLY A 199 -22.74 -2.91 -15.10
CA GLY A 199 -23.53 -1.69 -14.93
C GLY A 199 -22.73 -0.40 -14.99
N ALA A 200 -21.38 -0.46 -14.95
CA ALA A 200 -20.53 0.71 -15.02
C ALA A 200 -20.62 1.37 -16.42
N PRO A 201 -20.60 2.71 -16.50
CA PRO A 201 -20.56 3.39 -17.80
C PRO A 201 -19.35 2.94 -18.64
N GLU A 202 -19.56 2.70 -19.92
CA GLU A 202 -18.50 2.37 -20.87
C GLU A 202 -17.33 3.39 -20.79
N GLY A 203 -16.09 2.92 -20.86
CA GLY A 203 -14.90 3.74 -20.70
C GLY A 203 -14.58 4.12 -19.25
N SER A 204 -15.28 3.57 -18.26
CA SER A 204 -14.88 3.70 -16.86
C SER A 204 -13.52 3.04 -16.61
N VAL A 205 -12.82 3.47 -15.56
CA VAL A 205 -11.60 2.80 -15.09
C VAL A 205 -11.99 1.75 -14.05
N ILE A 206 -11.49 0.53 -14.18
CA ILE A 206 -11.72 -0.56 -13.21
C ILE A 206 -10.39 -0.87 -12.53
N LEU A 207 -10.32 -0.64 -11.21
CA LEU A 207 -9.19 -1.04 -10.38
C LEU A 207 -9.36 -2.49 -9.94
N LEU A 208 -8.37 -3.32 -10.22
CA LEU A 208 -8.32 -4.73 -9.85
C LEU A 208 -7.07 -5.00 -9.00
N HIS A 209 -7.20 -5.78 -7.91
CA HIS A 209 -6.04 -6.30 -7.21
C HIS A 209 -5.58 -7.58 -7.90
N ALA A 210 -4.31 -7.64 -8.28
CA ALA A 210 -3.80 -8.75 -9.09
C ALA A 210 -3.77 -10.08 -8.32
N CYS A 211 -3.42 -10.05 -7.04
CA CYS A 211 -3.38 -11.17 -6.11
C CYS A 211 -3.42 -10.68 -4.66
N ALA A 212 -3.80 -11.56 -3.74
CA ALA A 212 -3.89 -11.31 -2.30
C ALA A 212 -4.66 -10.01 -1.98
N HIS A 213 -5.91 -9.96 -2.41
CA HIS A 213 -6.77 -8.79 -2.28
C HIS A 213 -6.73 -8.20 -0.86
N ASN A 214 -6.40 -6.92 -0.74
CA ASN A 214 -6.34 -6.21 0.53
C ASN A 214 -7.65 -5.41 0.76
N PRO A 215 -8.46 -5.71 1.81
CA PRO A 215 -8.09 -6.45 3.03
C PRO A 215 -8.48 -7.94 3.07
N THR A 216 -9.28 -8.45 2.12
CA THR A 216 -10.04 -9.69 2.28
C THR A 216 -9.24 -10.97 2.09
N GLY A 217 -8.15 -10.94 1.30
CA GLY A 217 -7.42 -12.15 0.90
C GLY A 217 -8.22 -13.10 0.00
N CYS A 218 -9.40 -12.68 -0.49
CA CYS A 218 -10.23 -13.46 -1.41
C CYS A 218 -9.88 -13.08 -2.84
N ASP A 219 -9.31 -14.01 -3.60
CA ASP A 219 -8.97 -13.79 -5.00
C ASP A 219 -9.89 -14.58 -5.93
N PRO A 220 -10.24 -14.04 -7.11
CA PRO A 220 -10.94 -14.81 -8.14
C PRO A 220 -10.12 -16.01 -8.60
N THR A 221 -10.78 -17.09 -8.97
CA THR A 221 -10.17 -18.23 -9.66
C THR A 221 -9.80 -17.87 -11.09
N ASP A 222 -8.97 -18.67 -11.77
CA ASP A 222 -8.60 -18.43 -13.17
C ASP A 222 -9.82 -18.37 -14.09
N ALA A 223 -10.85 -19.20 -13.85
CA ALA A 223 -12.09 -19.15 -14.59
C ALA A 223 -12.87 -17.84 -14.36
N GLN A 224 -12.92 -17.37 -13.10
CA GLN A 224 -13.53 -16.09 -12.75
C GLN A 224 -12.75 -14.91 -13.31
N TRP A 225 -11.43 -14.96 -13.36
CA TRP A 225 -10.60 -13.93 -14.01
C TRP A 225 -10.92 -13.79 -15.50
N ASN A 226 -11.19 -14.89 -16.21
CA ASN A 226 -11.63 -14.85 -17.60
C ASN A 226 -13.00 -14.17 -17.75
N GLU A 227 -13.96 -14.46 -16.85
CA GLU A 227 -15.26 -13.78 -16.85
C GLU A 227 -15.14 -12.28 -16.51
N ILE A 228 -14.26 -11.91 -15.55
CA ILE A 228 -13.96 -10.51 -15.23
C ILE A 228 -13.36 -9.80 -16.45
N ALA A 229 -12.46 -10.47 -17.18
CA ALA A 229 -11.90 -9.91 -18.42
C ALA A 229 -12.97 -9.66 -19.48
N ASP A 230 -13.97 -10.55 -19.59
CA ASP A 230 -15.10 -10.35 -20.52
C ASP A 230 -15.91 -9.10 -20.16
N VAL A 231 -16.26 -8.95 -18.90
CA VAL A 231 -17.03 -7.80 -18.40
C VAL A 231 -16.21 -6.50 -18.51
N CYS A 232 -14.91 -6.55 -18.28
CA CYS A 232 -14.02 -5.38 -18.35
C CYS A 232 -13.63 -4.96 -19.78
N SER A 233 -14.04 -5.67 -20.82
CA SER A 233 -13.58 -5.43 -22.21
C SER A 233 -13.93 -4.04 -22.77
N SER A 234 -14.96 -3.38 -22.23
CA SER A 234 -15.36 -2.00 -22.59
C SER A 234 -14.80 -0.93 -21.65
N HIS A 235 -13.88 -1.30 -20.73
CA HIS A 235 -13.36 -0.44 -19.69
C HIS A 235 -11.83 -0.30 -19.75
N HIS A 236 -11.29 0.69 -19.04
CA HIS A 236 -9.85 0.86 -18.82
C HIS A 236 -9.43 0.06 -17.57
N VAL A 237 -8.61 -0.96 -17.74
CA VAL A 237 -8.19 -1.83 -16.64
C VAL A 237 -6.93 -1.28 -15.99
N PHE A 238 -6.95 -1.18 -14.66
CA PHE A 238 -5.83 -0.77 -13.84
C PHE A 238 -5.58 -1.80 -12.72
N PHE A 239 -4.51 -2.57 -12.81
CA PHE A 239 -4.10 -3.50 -11.76
C PHE A 239 -3.26 -2.81 -10.68
N ASP A 240 -3.55 -3.11 -9.40
CA ASP A 240 -2.65 -2.93 -8.27
C ASP A 240 -2.04 -4.27 -7.88
N CYS A 241 -0.71 -4.37 -7.94
CA CYS A 241 0.06 -5.58 -7.66
C CYS A 241 1.11 -5.32 -6.58
N ALA A 242 0.76 -5.60 -5.33
CA ALA A 242 1.64 -5.39 -4.18
C ALA A 242 2.21 -6.68 -3.58
N TYR A 243 1.76 -7.86 -4.03
CA TYR A 243 2.02 -9.13 -3.36
C TYR A 243 2.52 -10.25 -4.29
N GLN A 244 2.92 -9.95 -5.52
CA GLN A 244 3.45 -10.95 -6.46
C GLN A 244 4.66 -11.68 -5.87
N GLY A 245 4.63 -13.01 -5.85
CA GLY A 245 5.62 -13.87 -5.20
C GLY A 245 5.36 -14.08 -3.70
N PHE A 246 4.79 -13.09 -3.02
CA PHE A 246 4.47 -13.15 -1.60
C PHE A 246 3.11 -13.82 -1.31
N ALA A 247 2.15 -13.72 -2.23
CA ALA A 247 0.79 -14.20 -2.02
C ALA A 247 0.74 -15.73 -1.92
N SER A 248 1.22 -16.44 -2.93
CA SER A 248 1.25 -17.91 -2.99
C SER A 248 2.63 -18.51 -2.72
N GLY A 249 3.70 -17.71 -2.76
CA GLY A 249 5.09 -18.18 -2.78
C GLY A 249 5.61 -18.49 -4.18
N ASP A 250 4.78 -18.28 -5.21
CA ASP A 250 5.10 -18.49 -6.62
C ASP A 250 4.76 -17.21 -7.40
N SER A 251 5.79 -16.51 -7.88
CA SER A 251 5.62 -15.23 -8.59
C SER A 251 4.94 -15.39 -9.95
N GLU A 252 5.07 -16.54 -10.61
CA GLU A 252 4.42 -16.84 -11.88
C GLU A 252 2.93 -17.03 -11.71
N LYS A 253 2.54 -17.78 -10.68
CA LYS A 253 1.14 -17.97 -10.30
C LYS A 253 0.48 -16.65 -9.88
N ASP A 254 1.16 -15.84 -9.07
CA ASP A 254 0.63 -14.58 -8.58
C ASP A 254 0.46 -13.51 -9.69
N ALA A 255 1.15 -13.68 -10.83
CA ALA A 255 1.01 -12.83 -12.01
C ALA A 255 -0.05 -13.33 -13.01
N SER A 256 -0.70 -14.47 -12.79
CA SER A 256 -1.61 -15.09 -13.75
C SER A 256 -2.76 -14.18 -14.19
N ALA A 257 -3.38 -13.46 -13.25
CA ALA A 257 -4.42 -12.50 -13.54
C ALA A 257 -3.96 -11.39 -14.51
N ILE A 258 -2.80 -10.77 -14.23
CA ILE A 258 -2.23 -9.72 -15.10
C ILE A 258 -1.96 -10.28 -16.49
N ARG A 259 -1.33 -11.46 -16.55
CA ARG A 259 -0.94 -12.09 -17.82
C ARG A 259 -2.13 -12.52 -18.66
N SER A 260 -3.24 -12.96 -18.05
CA SER A 260 -4.46 -13.29 -18.78
C SER A 260 -5.06 -12.08 -19.51
N PHE A 261 -4.96 -10.88 -18.92
CA PHE A 261 -5.42 -9.66 -19.55
C PHE A 261 -4.45 -9.16 -20.64
N VAL A 262 -3.14 -9.13 -20.38
CA VAL A 262 -2.17 -8.61 -21.35
C VAL A 262 -1.93 -9.53 -22.54
N ASN A 263 -2.23 -10.83 -22.42
CA ASN A 263 -2.22 -11.79 -23.53
C ASN A 263 -3.47 -11.74 -24.39
N ASN A 264 -4.48 -10.97 -24.02
CA ASN A 264 -5.76 -10.89 -24.74
C ASN A 264 -5.85 -9.62 -25.57
N ASP A 265 -5.06 -9.54 -26.64
CA ASP A 265 -4.96 -8.38 -27.56
C ASP A 265 -6.30 -7.96 -28.17
N SER A 266 -7.20 -8.93 -28.36
CA SER A 266 -8.51 -8.66 -28.96
C SER A 266 -9.45 -7.90 -28.02
N LYS A 267 -9.22 -7.98 -26.71
CA LYS A 267 -10.04 -7.29 -25.68
C LYS A 267 -9.36 -6.04 -25.12
N PHE A 268 -8.05 -6.09 -24.93
CA PHE A 268 -7.33 -5.01 -24.22
C PHE A 268 -6.21 -4.43 -25.06
N ALA A 269 -6.48 -3.29 -25.67
CA ALA A 269 -5.46 -2.50 -26.34
C ALA A 269 -4.48 -1.84 -25.34
N SER A 270 -4.94 -1.61 -24.11
CA SER A 270 -4.16 -1.00 -23.03
C SER A 270 -4.56 -1.59 -21.69
N VAL A 271 -3.56 -1.90 -20.86
CA VAL A 271 -3.70 -2.31 -19.46
C VAL A 271 -2.69 -1.52 -18.64
N MET A 272 -3.11 -0.99 -17.50
CA MET A 272 -2.24 -0.31 -16.56
C MET A 272 -1.90 -1.23 -15.38
N LEU A 273 -0.66 -1.13 -14.89
CA LEU A 273 -0.19 -1.89 -13.74
C LEU A 273 0.61 -1.02 -12.79
N ALA A 274 0.18 -0.94 -11.54
CA ALA A 274 0.96 -0.44 -10.41
C ALA A 274 1.61 -1.62 -9.70
N GLN A 275 2.95 -1.65 -9.62
CA GLN A 275 3.71 -2.65 -8.87
C GLN A 275 4.34 -2.05 -7.63
N SER A 276 4.45 -2.87 -6.58
CA SER A 276 5.18 -2.53 -5.37
C SER A 276 6.14 -3.66 -4.98
N PHE A 277 7.38 -3.31 -4.70
CA PHE A 277 8.39 -4.21 -4.14
C PHE A 277 8.54 -4.07 -2.62
N ALA A 278 7.58 -3.39 -1.96
CA ALA A 278 7.64 -3.16 -0.52
C ALA A 278 7.47 -4.45 0.30
N LYS A 279 6.57 -5.37 -0.12
CA LYS A 279 6.25 -6.58 0.64
C LYS A 279 7.09 -7.77 0.20
N ASN A 280 7.06 -8.08 -1.07
CA ASN A 280 7.73 -9.26 -1.62
C ASN A 280 9.27 -9.21 -1.51
N PHE A 281 9.89 -8.03 -1.62
CA PHE A 281 11.32 -7.83 -1.36
C PHE A 281 11.64 -7.33 0.06
N GLY A 282 10.63 -7.13 0.91
CA GLY A 282 10.84 -6.56 2.25
C GLY A 282 11.34 -5.11 2.24
N LEU A 283 11.25 -4.40 1.13
CA LEU A 283 11.78 -3.05 0.90
C LEU A 283 10.78 -1.95 1.32
N TYR A 284 10.16 -2.09 2.48
CA TYR A 284 9.09 -1.20 2.95
C TYR A 284 9.51 0.27 3.01
N GLY A 285 10.72 0.54 3.47
CA GLY A 285 11.29 1.88 3.64
C GLY A 285 11.89 2.47 2.37
N GLU A 286 12.26 1.63 1.39
CA GLU A 286 12.96 2.04 0.17
C GLU A 286 12.04 2.70 -0.87
N ARG A 287 10.75 2.53 -0.73
CA ARG A 287 9.74 3.11 -1.63
C ARG A 287 9.99 2.76 -3.09
N CYS A 288 10.17 1.47 -3.39
CA CYS A 288 10.45 0.94 -4.72
C CYS A 288 9.19 0.32 -5.35
N GLY A 289 8.93 0.68 -6.61
CA GLY A 289 7.81 0.18 -7.41
C GLY A 289 7.87 0.67 -8.84
N THR A 290 6.91 0.26 -9.65
CA THR A 290 6.75 0.72 -11.04
C THR A 290 5.31 1.01 -11.39
N LEU A 291 5.10 1.92 -12.34
CA LEU A 291 3.88 2.05 -13.11
C LEU A 291 4.18 1.66 -14.55
N SER A 292 3.35 0.83 -15.13
CA SER A 292 3.42 0.52 -16.55
C SER A 292 2.07 0.61 -17.25
N ILE A 293 2.12 0.88 -18.55
CA ILE A 293 0.96 1.01 -19.42
C ILE A 293 1.28 0.23 -20.70
N LEU A 294 0.53 -0.83 -20.95
CA LEU A 294 0.58 -1.55 -22.22
C LEU A 294 0.06 -0.62 -23.32
N THR A 295 0.79 -0.51 -24.43
CA THR A 295 0.48 0.37 -25.55
C THR A 295 0.36 -0.42 -26.85
N GLN A 296 -0.33 0.13 -27.84
CA GLN A 296 -0.55 -0.54 -29.12
C GLN A 296 0.72 -0.64 -29.96
N ASN A 297 1.61 0.34 -29.85
CA ASN A 297 2.85 0.43 -30.64
C ASN A 297 3.85 1.38 -29.97
N ASP A 298 5.07 1.42 -30.53
CA ASP A 298 6.16 2.24 -29.98
C ASP A 298 5.90 3.75 -30.09
N GLU A 299 5.17 4.23 -31.10
CA GLU A 299 4.80 5.64 -31.21
C GLU A 299 3.87 6.06 -30.05
N GLU A 300 2.89 5.23 -29.70
CA GLU A 300 2.03 5.48 -28.55
C GLU A 300 2.83 5.42 -27.25
N LYS A 301 3.72 4.43 -27.09
CA LYS A 301 4.64 4.35 -25.96
C LYS A 301 5.45 5.61 -25.78
N GLU A 302 6.03 6.17 -26.84
CA GLU A 302 6.79 7.40 -26.76
C GLU A 302 5.93 8.58 -26.29
N ARG A 303 4.70 8.73 -26.82
CA ARG A 303 3.74 9.74 -26.35
C ARG A 303 3.41 9.57 -24.87
N VAL A 304 3.07 8.35 -24.44
CA VAL A 304 2.76 8.03 -23.04
C VAL A 304 3.95 8.35 -22.14
N MET A 305 5.15 7.89 -22.51
CA MET A 305 6.37 8.14 -21.74
C MET A 305 6.68 9.62 -21.60
N SER A 306 6.46 10.40 -22.66
CA SER A 306 6.66 11.86 -22.62
C SER A 306 5.74 12.53 -21.58
N GLN A 307 4.48 12.11 -21.53
CA GLN A 307 3.49 12.68 -20.61
C GLN A 307 3.70 12.20 -19.14
N LEU A 308 4.12 10.95 -18.94
CA LEU A 308 4.51 10.47 -17.62
C LEU A 308 5.66 11.31 -17.03
N LYS A 309 6.66 11.67 -17.85
CA LYS A 309 7.74 12.59 -17.42
C LYS A 309 7.22 13.94 -16.96
N LEU A 310 6.24 14.51 -17.67
CA LEU A 310 5.62 15.79 -17.31
C LEU A 310 4.80 15.72 -16.02
N ILE A 311 4.21 14.57 -15.71
CA ILE A 311 3.48 14.33 -14.46
C ILE A 311 4.44 14.12 -13.30
N ILE A 312 5.48 13.30 -13.47
CA ILE A 312 6.44 12.94 -12.43
C ILE A 312 7.30 14.14 -12.02
N ARG A 313 7.79 14.91 -13.00
CA ARG A 313 8.74 16.01 -12.76
C ARG A 313 8.31 17.00 -11.67
N PRO A 314 7.07 17.51 -11.64
CA PRO A 314 6.62 18.42 -10.59
C PRO A 314 6.22 17.72 -9.28
N MET A 315 6.03 16.39 -9.26
CA MET A 315 5.66 15.65 -8.05
C MET A 315 6.88 15.38 -7.14
N TYR A 316 7.94 14.78 -7.69
CA TYR A 316 9.14 14.40 -6.93
C TYR A 316 10.43 14.40 -7.77
N SER A 317 10.40 14.94 -8.98
CA SER A 317 11.54 15.09 -9.90
C SER A 317 12.06 13.78 -10.49
N SER A 318 12.57 12.87 -9.69
CA SER A 318 13.05 11.53 -10.06
C SER A 318 12.91 10.57 -8.87
N PRO A 319 12.76 9.26 -9.09
CA PRO A 319 12.60 8.29 -8.03
C PRO A 319 13.94 8.02 -7.31
N PRO A 320 13.89 7.46 -6.06
CA PRO A 320 15.08 6.98 -5.37
C PRO A 320 15.69 5.77 -6.11
N ILE A 321 17.00 5.59 -5.97
CA ILE A 321 17.73 4.57 -6.74
C ILE A 321 18.10 3.33 -5.93
N HIS A 322 18.16 3.41 -4.59
CA HIS A 322 18.74 2.32 -3.79
C HIS A 322 17.90 1.04 -3.89
N GLY A 323 16.63 1.11 -3.56
CA GLY A 323 15.73 -0.04 -3.67
C GLY A 323 15.57 -0.56 -5.11
N ALA A 324 15.60 0.34 -6.10
CA ALA A 324 15.56 -0.04 -7.52
C ALA A 324 16.79 -0.86 -7.92
N ASN A 325 17.98 -0.45 -7.49
CA ASN A 325 19.22 -1.18 -7.76
C ASN A 325 19.24 -2.55 -7.06
N ILE A 326 18.70 -2.65 -5.83
CA ILE A 326 18.56 -3.95 -5.15
C ILE A 326 17.70 -4.90 -5.98
N VAL A 327 16.49 -4.47 -6.37
CA VAL A 327 15.57 -5.30 -7.16
C VAL A 327 16.18 -5.68 -8.51
N GLU A 328 16.82 -4.73 -9.19
CA GLU A 328 17.52 -4.97 -10.46
C GLU A 328 18.64 -5.99 -10.29
N THR A 329 19.48 -5.88 -9.25
CA THR A 329 20.57 -6.80 -8.96
C THR A 329 20.04 -8.22 -8.73
N VAL A 330 19.01 -8.37 -7.89
CA VAL A 330 18.40 -9.68 -7.62
C VAL A 330 17.80 -10.29 -8.88
N LEU A 331 16.96 -9.55 -9.62
CA LEU A 331 16.26 -10.07 -10.79
C LEU A 331 17.16 -10.24 -12.02
N SER A 332 18.38 -9.70 -12.01
CA SER A 332 19.37 -9.87 -13.10
C SER A 332 20.32 -11.03 -12.89
N SER A 333 20.45 -11.53 -11.67
CA SER A 333 21.24 -12.71 -11.33
C SER A 333 20.34 -13.95 -11.24
N GLU A 334 20.63 -14.98 -12.02
CA GLU A 334 19.88 -16.23 -11.97
C GLU A 334 19.92 -16.85 -10.56
N GLU A 335 21.10 -16.87 -9.94
CA GLU A 335 21.31 -17.38 -8.58
C GLU A 335 20.47 -16.61 -7.53
N LEU A 336 20.53 -15.26 -7.56
CA LEU A 336 19.77 -14.45 -6.60
C LEU A 336 18.26 -14.50 -6.86
N ALA A 337 17.85 -14.61 -8.12
CA ALA A 337 16.43 -14.74 -8.47
C ALA A 337 15.86 -16.07 -7.97
N GLU A 338 16.61 -17.19 -8.12
CA GLU A 338 16.21 -18.48 -7.57
C GLU A 338 16.15 -18.45 -6.04
N GLN A 339 17.18 -17.89 -5.38
CA GLN A 339 17.19 -17.70 -3.94
C GLN A 339 15.98 -16.88 -3.47
N TYR A 340 15.71 -15.77 -4.14
CA TYR A 340 14.56 -14.89 -3.84
C TYR A 340 13.22 -15.64 -3.96
N GLN A 341 13.05 -16.49 -4.97
CA GLN A 341 11.85 -17.32 -5.11
C GLN A 341 11.68 -18.27 -3.91
N GLY A 342 12.76 -18.91 -3.45
CA GLY A 342 12.75 -19.72 -2.23
C GLY A 342 12.36 -18.91 -0.98
N GLU A 343 12.81 -17.67 -0.89
CA GLU A 343 12.48 -16.76 0.21
C GLU A 343 11.01 -16.32 0.17
N CYS A 344 10.45 -16.07 -1.00
CA CYS A 344 9.02 -15.83 -1.18
C CYS A 344 8.18 -17.04 -0.74
N ALA A 345 8.56 -18.25 -1.15
CA ALA A 345 7.89 -19.48 -0.74
C ALA A 345 7.97 -19.66 0.79
N HIS A 346 9.11 -19.37 1.41
CA HIS A 346 9.27 -19.41 2.87
C HIS A 346 8.28 -18.46 3.57
N MET A 347 8.19 -17.20 3.12
CA MET A 347 7.26 -16.22 3.70
C MET A 347 5.79 -16.65 3.55
N ALA A 348 5.39 -17.10 2.38
CA ALA A 348 4.02 -17.54 2.11
C ALA A 348 3.65 -18.79 2.95
N ASN A 349 4.54 -19.78 3.02
CA ASN A 349 4.34 -20.99 3.80
C ASN A 349 4.19 -20.69 5.30
N ARG A 350 5.03 -19.79 5.85
CA ARG A 350 4.91 -19.38 7.24
C ARG A 350 3.57 -18.71 7.53
N ILE A 351 3.12 -17.81 6.65
CA ILE A 351 1.80 -17.16 6.82
C ILE A 351 0.67 -18.19 6.71
N GLY A 352 0.76 -19.14 5.79
CA GLY A 352 -0.17 -20.27 5.69
C GLY A 352 -0.23 -21.10 6.97
N ALA A 353 0.93 -21.40 7.56
CA ALA A 353 1.01 -22.09 8.85
C ALA A 353 0.32 -21.30 9.98
N MET A 354 0.51 -19.98 10.03
CA MET A 354 -0.16 -19.13 11.03
C MET A 354 -1.69 -19.09 10.83
N ARG A 355 -2.20 -19.19 9.59
CA ARG A 355 -3.64 -19.31 9.31
C ARG A 355 -4.22 -20.58 9.95
N THR A 356 -3.58 -21.72 9.69
CA THR A 356 -3.99 -23.00 10.22
C THR A 356 -3.91 -23.01 11.75
N ALA A 357 -2.78 -22.59 12.32
CA ALA A 357 -2.56 -22.53 13.74
C ALA A 357 -3.57 -21.61 14.46
N LEU A 358 -3.96 -20.47 13.86
CA LEU A 358 -4.98 -19.60 14.43
C LEU A 358 -6.34 -20.30 14.54
N ILE A 359 -6.77 -21.02 13.50
CA ILE A 359 -8.03 -21.78 13.53
C ILE A 359 -7.96 -22.89 14.60
N ASP A 360 -6.87 -23.62 14.68
CA ASP A 360 -6.69 -24.68 15.66
C ASP A 360 -6.75 -24.12 17.09
N LYS A 361 -6.08 -23.00 17.35
CA LYS A 361 -6.11 -22.33 18.65
C LYS A 361 -7.48 -21.73 18.99
N LEU A 362 -8.24 -21.25 18.02
CA LEU A 362 -9.63 -20.83 18.22
C LEU A 362 -10.54 -22.00 18.63
N LYS A 363 -10.38 -23.17 18.00
CA LYS A 363 -11.08 -24.42 18.38
C LYS A 363 -10.68 -24.86 19.76
N GLU A 364 -9.39 -24.89 20.09
CA GLU A 364 -8.87 -25.22 21.43
C GLU A 364 -9.42 -24.28 22.53
N ALA A 365 -9.61 -23.00 22.19
CA ALA A 365 -10.22 -21.99 23.07
C ALA A 365 -11.74 -22.19 23.26
N GLY A 366 -12.39 -23.08 22.50
CA GLY A 366 -13.81 -23.39 22.59
C GLY A 366 -14.70 -22.63 21.61
N SER A 367 -14.12 -21.94 20.61
CA SER A 367 -14.92 -21.22 19.62
C SER A 367 -15.79 -22.15 18.78
N THR A 368 -17.08 -21.83 18.67
CA THR A 368 -18.08 -22.56 17.87
C THR A 368 -18.31 -21.96 16.50
N HIS A 369 -17.67 -20.82 16.18
CA HIS A 369 -17.77 -20.18 14.87
C HIS A 369 -17.02 -20.98 13.80
N ASP A 370 -17.52 -20.90 12.56
CA ASP A 370 -16.80 -21.38 11.39
C ASP A 370 -15.73 -20.35 10.99
N TRP A 371 -14.47 -20.70 11.19
CA TRP A 371 -13.31 -19.90 10.82
C TRP A 371 -12.64 -20.38 9.53
N SER A 372 -13.26 -21.29 8.77
CA SER A 372 -12.68 -21.91 7.58
C SER A 372 -12.27 -20.88 6.50
N HIS A 373 -12.98 -19.75 6.46
CA HIS A 373 -12.66 -18.65 5.56
C HIS A 373 -11.23 -18.09 5.77
N ILE A 374 -10.67 -18.16 6.99
CA ILE A 374 -9.30 -17.71 7.25
C ILE A 374 -8.30 -18.55 6.45
N THR A 375 -8.49 -19.84 6.27
CA THR A 375 -7.58 -20.69 5.49
C THR A 375 -7.84 -20.66 3.98
N SER A 376 -9.03 -20.26 3.56
CA SER A 376 -9.32 -20.07 2.12
C SER A 376 -8.80 -18.72 1.58
N GLN A 377 -8.54 -17.75 2.48
CA GLN A 377 -7.93 -16.46 2.12
C GLN A 377 -6.42 -16.61 1.89
N ILE A 378 -5.84 -15.72 1.07
CA ILE A 378 -4.42 -15.71 0.72
C ILE A 378 -3.75 -14.37 1.07
N GLY A 379 -2.42 -14.37 1.15
CA GLY A 379 -1.62 -13.17 1.40
C GLY A 379 -1.48 -12.85 2.89
N MET A 380 -1.14 -11.61 3.19
CA MET A 380 -0.69 -11.18 4.52
C MET A 380 -1.80 -11.12 5.58
N PHE A 381 -3.06 -10.96 5.17
CA PHE A 381 -4.16 -10.64 6.08
C PHE A 381 -5.17 -11.78 6.19
N ALA A 382 -5.79 -11.90 7.38
CA ALA A 382 -7.07 -12.55 7.56
C ALA A 382 -8.14 -11.48 7.78
N TYR A 383 -9.24 -11.57 7.04
CA TYR A 383 -10.42 -10.73 7.22
C TYR A 383 -11.44 -11.54 8.01
N THR A 384 -11.50 -11.26 9.33
CA THR A 384 -12.08 -12.19 10.30
C THR A 384 -13.60 -12.09 10.45
N GLY A 385 -14.22 -11.03 9.94
CA GLY A 385 -15.63 -10.75 10.17
C GLY A 385 -15.94 -10.10 11.53
N MET A 386 -14.93 -9.81 12.36
CA MET A 386 -15.12 -9.05 13.60
C MET A 386 -15.50 -7.60 13.30
N ASN A 387 -16.48 -7.06 14.02
CA ASN A 387 -16.89 -5.67 13.90
C ASN A 387 -16.01 -4.72 14.73
N ALA A 388 -16.23 -3.42 14.56
CA ALA A 388 -15.43 -2.37 15.20
C ALA A 388 -15.45 -2.45 16.74
N ASP A 389 -16.57 -2.84 17.38
CA ASP A 389 -16.68 -2.96 18.84
C ASP A 389 -15.81 -4.10 19.37
N MET A 390 -15.82 -5.26 18.69
CA MET A 390 -14.95 -6.40 19.01
C MET A 390 -13.47 -5.99 18.89
N CYS A 391 -13.11 -5.30 17.82
CA CYS A 391 -11.75 -4.80 17.60
C CYS A 391 -11.32 -3.78 18.68
N ASN A 392 -12.23 -2.90 19.10
CA ASN A 392 -11.97 -1.94 20.16
C ASN A 392 -11.73 -2.66 21.51
N ILE A 393 -12.49 -3.71 21.84
CA ILE A 393 -12.29 -4.50 23.05
C ILE A 393 -10.93 -5.20 23.01
N LEU A 394 -10.57 -5.84 21.87
CA LEU A 394 -9.25 -6.45 21.69
C LEU A 394 -8.11 -5.46 21.96
N THR A 395 -8.26 -4.23 21.46
CA THR A 395 -7.23 -3.20 21.65
C THR A 395 -7.16 -2.70 23.09
N LYS A 396 -8.31 -2.44 23.75
CA LYS A 396 -8.36 -1.83 25.07
C LYS A 396 -8.06 -2.83 26.19
N ASP A 397 -8.68 -3.99 26.12
CA ASP A 397 -8.69 -4.96 27.25
C ASP A 397 -7.61 -6.01 27.09
N TYR A 398 -7.21 -6.33 25.83
CA TYR A 398 -6.21 -7.36 25.53
C TYR A 398 -4.91 -6.81 24.93
N SER A 399 -4.80 -5.49 24.71
CA SER A 399 -3.61 -4.89 24.08
C SER A 399 -3.25 -5.52 22.73
N ILE A 400 -4.25 -6.00 21.98
CA ILE A 400 -4.11 -6.54 20.64
C ILE A 400 -4.53 -5.45 19.64
N PHE A 401 -3.57 -4.95 18.87
CA PHE A 401 -3.75 -3.81 17.98
C PHE A 401 -4.02 -4.26 16.56
N LEU A 402 -5.24 -3.99 16.06
CA LEU A 402 -5.74 -4.34 14.71
C LEU A 402 -6.59 -3.22 14.14
N THR A 403 -6.92 -3.29 12.86
CA THR A 403 -7.84 -2.34 12.23
C THR A 403 -9.29 -2.63 12.62
N LYS A 404 -10.14 -1.59 12.63
CA LYS A 404 -11.53 -1.67 13.13
C LYS A 404 -12.45 -2.51 12.23
N ASP A 405 -12.04 -2.77 11.00
CA ASP A 405 -12.74 -3.63 10.03
C ASP A 405 -12.52 -5.14 10.26
N GLY A 406 -11.84 -5.52 11.35
CA GLY A 406 -11.57 -6.93 11.65
C GLY A 406 -10.42 -7.55 10.86
N ARG A 407 -9.61 -6.76 10.14
CA ARG A 407 -8.42 -7.25 9.44
C ARG A 407 -7.29 -7.54 10.42
N VAL A 408 -6.76 -8.75 10.38
CA VAL A 408 -5.63 -9.25 11.18
C VAL A 408 -4.44 -9.53 10.27
N SER A 409 -3.29 -8.91 10.55
CA SER A 409 -2.02 -9.27 9.88
C SER A 409 -1.47 -10.55 10.48
N LEU A 410 -1.52 -11.64 9.72
CA LEU A 410 -0.98 -12.94 10.13
C LEU A 410 0.54 -12.94 10.27
N ALA A 411 1.21 -12.01 9.59
CA ALA A 411 2.65 -11.79 9.74
C ALA A 411 3.05 -11.27 11.14
N GLY A 412 2.11 -10.73 11.91
CA GLY A 412 2.31 -10.34 13.32
C GLY A 412 2.14 -11.47 14.32
N LEU A 413 1.63 -12.64 13.87
CA LEU A 413 1.48 -13.82 14.68
C LEU A 413 2.75 -14.68 14.67
N ASN A 414 3.00 -15.36 15.79
CA ASN A 414 4.06 -16.35 15.96
C ASN A 414 3.66 -17.32 17.10
N ASP A 415 4.46 -18.35 17.32
CA ASP A 415 4.17 -19.38 18.33
C ASP A 415 4.04 -18.82 19.75
N ASN A 416 4.65 -17.68 20.06
CA ASN A 416 4.60 -17.08 21.41
C ASN A 416 3.31 -16.28 21.67
N ASN A 417 2.61 -15.80 20.64
CA ASN A 417 1.46 -14.91 20.80
C ASN A 417 0.13 -15.48 20.26
N ILE A 418 0.17 -16.49 19.39
CA ILE A 418 -1.01 -16.98 18.67
C ILE A 418 -2.07 -17.56 19.59
N GLU A 419 -1.69 -18.26 20.66
CA GLU A 419 -2.63 -18.81 21.64
C GLU A 419 -3.34 -17.69 22.41
N TYR A 420 -2.59 -16.66 22.81
CA TYR A 420 -3.16 -15.48 23.48
C TYR A 420 -4.14 -14.74 22.57
N VAL A 421 -3.78 -14.52 21.32
CA VAL A 421 -4.62 -13.84 20.32
C VAL A 421 -5.89 -14.65 20.07
N ALA A 422 -5.79 -15.98 19.90
CA ALA A 422 -6.96 -16.84 19.68
C ALA A 422 -7.94 -16.83 20.86
N LYS A 423 -7.44 -16.92 22.10
CA LYS A 423 -8.27 -16.82 23.32
C LYS A 423 -8.98 -15.47 23.41
N ALA A 424 -8.29 -14.38 23.09
CA ALA A 424 -8.88 -13.06 23.11
C ALA A 424 -9.95 -12.89 22.01
N ILE A 425 -9.69 -13.37 20.78
CA ILE A 425 -10.69 -13.37 19.70
C ILE A 425 -11.92 -14.19 20.12
N HIS A 426 -11.73 -15.39 20.66
CA HIS A 426 -12.85 -16.19 21.16
C HIS A 426 -13.66 -15.41 22.22
N ALA A 427 -13.00 -14.83 23.21
CA ALA A 427 -13.69 -14.08 24.28
C ALA A 427 -14.54 -12.91 23.79
N VAL A 428 -14.15 -12.23 22.72
CA VAL A 428 -14.93 -11.10 22.18
C VAL A 428 -16.02 -11.54 21.19
N THR A 429 -15.89 -12.73 20.59
CA THR A 429 -16.83 -13.26 19.59
C THR A 429 -17.81 -14.30 20.16
N ASP A 430 -17.59 -14.80 21.37
CA ASP A 430 -18.44 -15.84 21.98
C ASP A 430 -19.90 -15.39 22.05
N GLY A 431 -20.80 -16.22 21.51
CA GLY A 431 -22.24 -15.95 21.44
C GLY A 431 -22.66 -14.76 20.56
N LYS A 432 -21.77 -14.20 19.75
CA LYS A 432 -22.05 -13.05 18.88
C LYS A 432 -21.79 -13.38 17.41
N PRO A 433 -22.56 -12.83 16.46
CA PRO A 433 -22.27 -13.01 15.04
C PRO A 433 -20.94 -12.35 14.64
N ILE A 434 -20.18 -13.01 13.76
CA ILE A 434 -18.95 -12.50 13.16
C ILE A 434 -19.24 -12.02 11.73
N THR A 435 -19.99 -10.94 11.62
CA THR A 435 -20.32 -10.29 10.34
C THR A 435 -19.92 -8.84 10.41
N THR A 436 -19.01 -8.41 9.55
CA THR A 436 -18.68 -6.98 9.40
C THR A 436 -19.85 -6.26 8.77
N SER A 437 -20.29 -5.14 9.37
CA SER A 437 -21.32 -4.32 8.75
C SER A 437 -20.79 -3.61 7.48
N PRO A 438 -21.68 -3.25 6.53
CA PRO A 438 -21.28 -2.41 5.41
C PRO A 438 -20.64 -1.08 5.82
N GLU A 439 -21.01 -0.54 6.99
CA GLU A 439 -20.47 0.69 7.56
C GLU A 439 -19.02 0.51 8.05
N ASP A 440 -18.69 -0.65 8.63
CA ASP A 440 -17.32 -1.00 9.03
C ASP A 440 -16.40 -1.12 7.81
N GLN A 441 -16.91 -1.61 6.68
CA GLN A 441 -16.18 -1.68 5.41
C GLN A 441 -15.90 -0.29 4.80
N MET A 442 -16.74 0.70 5.08
CA MET A 442 -16.58 2.06 4.56
C MET A 442 -15.55 2.90 5.33
N SER A 443 -15.21 2.50 6.55
CA SER A 443 -14.29 3.24 7.44
C SER A 443 -12.83 2.75 7.37
N ALA A 444 -12.55 1.71 6.57
CA ALA A 444 -11.22 1.12 6.40
C ALA A 444 -10.34 1.83 5.37
#